data_96638d6c8f741429c8a2947d2d887c08
#
_entry.id   96638d6c8f741429c8a2947d2d887c08
#
_cell.length_a   1.000
_cell.length_b   1.000
_cell.length_c   1.000
_cell.angle_alpha   90.00
_cell.angle_beta   90.00
_cell.angle_gamma   90.00
#
_symmetry.space_group_name_H-M   'P 1'
#
loop_
_entity.id
_entity.type
_entity.pdbx_description
1 polymer ?
#
loop_
_entity_poly.entity_id
_entity_poly.type
_entity_poly.pdbx_seq_one_letter_code
_entity_poly.pdbx_strand_id
1 'polypeptide(L)' 'MSVNLNKLRGLREDNDLTQTQIAEVLGTSQTMYARYERGANEMPIRQLVTLCRFYNVSADYLLETAPNPHKKQKRGARLK' A
#
# COMPACT_ATOMS: atom_id res chain seq x y z
N MET A 1 -5.20 6.82 9.49
CA MET A 1 -4.22 6.50 8.46
C MET A 1 -4.83 5.61 7.42
N SER A 2 -4.51 5.83 6.19
CA SER A 2 -5.06 4.99 5.13
C SER A 2 -3.99 4.66 4.12
N VAL A 3 -4.20 3.55 3.42
CA VAL A 3 -3.27 3.11 2.39
C VAL A 3 -3.46 3.97 1.14
N ASN A 4 -2.34 4.36 0.54
CA ASN A 4 -2.39 5.07 -0.73
C ASN A 4 -2.79 4.07 -1.82
N LEU A 5 -4.00 4.20 -2.32
CA LEU A 5 -4.56 3.21 -3.22
C LEU A 5 -3.85 3.18 -4.57
N ASN A 6 -3.37 4.33 -5.04
CA ASN A 6 -2.63 4.35 -6.29
C ASN A 6 -1.31 3.61 -6.18
N LYS A 7 -0.63 3.77 -5.05
CA LYS A 7 0.62 3.04 -4.84
C LYS A 7 0.39 1.56 -4.65
N LEU A 8 -0.68 1.21 -3.96
CA LEU A 8 -1.03 -0.19 -3.77
C LEU A 8 -1.23 -0.88 -5.10
N ARG A 9 -2.04 -0.29 -5.96
CA ARG A 9 -2.28 -0.85 -7.28
C ARG A 9 -1.02 -0.81 -8.14
N GLY A 10 -0.27 0.28 -8.05
CA GLY A 10 0.96 0.41 -8.82
C GLY A 10 1.95 -0.69 -8.53
N LEU A 11 2.12 -1.03 -7.25
CA LEU A 11 3.02 -2.11 -6.89
C LEU A 11 2.58 -3.43 -7.50
N ARG A 12 1.28 -3.69 -7.47
CA ARG A 12 0.76 -4.92 -8.04
C ARG A 12 1.01 -4.95 -9.55
N GLU A 13 0.68 -3.88 -10.24
CA GLU A 13 0.81 -3.82 -11.70
C GLU A 13 2.28 -3.84 -12.12
N ASP A 14 3.14 -3.14 -11.38
CA ASP A 14 4.56 -3.12 -11.69
C ASP A 14 5.20 -4.49 -11.57
N ASN A 15 4.62 -5.37 -10.76
CA ASN A 15 5.13 -6.71 -10.59
C ASN A 15 4.34 -7.72 -11.41
N ASP A 16 3.48 -7.25 -12.31
CA ASP A 16 2.69 -8.11 -13.22
C ASP A 16 1.83 -9.12 -12.46
N LEU A 17 1.23 -8.67 -11.36
CA LEU A 17 0.41 -9.54 -10.54
C LEU A 17 -1.06 -9.22 -10.72
N THR A 18 -1.88 -10.27 -10.70
CA THR A 18 -3.32 -10.09 -10.69
C THR A 18 -3.82 -9.90 -9.27
N GLN A 19 -5.04 -9.40 -9.13
CA GLN A 19 -5.66 -9.28 -7.81
C GLN A 19 -5.78 -10.64 -7.13
N THR A 20 -6.06 -11.69 -7.92
CA THR A 20 -6.16 -13.04 -7.36
C THR A 20 -4.83 -13.50 -6.78
N GLN A 21 -3.74 -13.23 -7.48
CA GLN A 21 -2.43 -13.63 -6.99
C GLN A 21 -2.07 -12.93 -5.68
N ILE A 22 -2.35 -11.63 -5.59
CA ILE A 22 -2.07 -10.92 -4.36
C ILE A 22 -3.01 -11.35 -3.24
N ALA A 23 -4.26 -11.64 -3.57
CA ALA A 23 -5.19 -12.14 -2.57
C ALA A 23 -4.67 -13.44 -1.95
N GLU A 24 -4.07 -14.30 -2.76
CA GLU A 24 -3.48 -15.53 -2.25
C GLU A 24 -2.32 -15.25 -1.31
N VAL A 25 -1.48 -14.29 -1.63
CA VAL A 25 -0.37 -13.90 -0.75
C VAL A 25 -0.91 -13.47 0.61
N LEU A 26 -2.03 -12.77 0.61
CA LEU A 26 -2.63 -12.26 1.84
C LEU A 26 -3.53 -13.26 2.54
N GLY A 27 -3.82 -14.40 1.91
CA GLY A 27 -4.72 -15.37 2.49
C GLY A 27 -6.16 -14.91 2.52
N THR A 28 -6.57 -14.13 1.53
CA THR A 28 -7.93 -13.62 1.46
C THR A 28 -8.50 -13.86 0.07
N SER A 29 -9.75 -13.49 -0.15
CA SER A 29 -10.39 -13.69 -1.45
C SER A 29 -10.06 -12.54 -2.39
N GLN A 30 -10.18 -12.82 -3.69
CA GLN A 30 -9.98 -11.78 -4.69
C GLN A 30 -11.00 -10.65 -4.49
N THR A 31 -12.23 -11.00 -4.14
CA THR A 31 -13.26 -10.00 -3.91
C THR A 31 -12.87 -9.07 -2.76
N MET A 32 -12.35 -9.64 -1.67
CA MET A 32 -11.95 -8.82 -0.54
C MET A 32 -10.74 -7.96 -0.88
N TYR A 33 -9.76 -8.52 -1.59
CA TYR A 33 -8.61 -7.73 -1.97
C TYR A 33 -9.02 -6.58 -2.90
N ALA A 34 -9.95 -6.83 -3.83
CA ALA A 34 -10.44 -5.78 -4.71
C ALA A 34 -11.06 -4.64 -3.91
N ARG A 35 -11.73 -4.96 -2.80
CA ARG A 35 -12.31 -3.94 -1.94
C ARG A 35 -11.22 -3.11 -1.26
N TYR A 36 -10.12 -3.75 -0.86
CA TYR A 36 -9.00 -3.00 -0.31
C TYR A 36 -8.44 -2.03 -1.36
N GLU A 37 -8.28 -2.52 -2.58
CA GLU A 37 -7.61 -1.73 -3.61
C GLU A 37 -8.44 -0.54 -4.06
N ARG A 38 -9.76 -0.64 -4.00
CA ARG A 38 -10.61 0.50 -4.37
C ARG A 38 -11.09 1.31 -3.16
N GLY A 39 -10.62 0.96 -1.97
CA GLY A 39 -10.94 1.75 -0.78
C GLY A 39 -12.29 1.47 -0.16
N ALA A 40 -12.98 0.42 -0.63
CA ALA A 40 -14.29 0.07 -0.07
C ALA A 40 -14.17 -0.50 1.34
N ASN A 41 -13.06 -1.17 1.62
CA ASN A 41 -12.77 -1.69 2.95
C ASN A 41 -11.37 -1.26 3.36
N GLU A 42 -11.20 -1.02 4.64
CA GLU A 42 -9.88 -0.65 5.17
C GLU A 42 -9.05 -1.90 5.34
N MET A 43 -7.78 -1.83 4.95
CA MET A 43 -6.90 -2.98 5.05
C MET A 43 -6.39 -3.13 6.48
N PRO A 44 -6.52 -4.33 7.07
CA PRO A 44 -5.95 -4.56 8.39
C PRO A 44 -4.43 -4.41 8.39
N ILE A 45 -3.90 -3.99 9.53
CA ILE A 45 -2.46 -3.76 9.62
C ILE A 45 -1.64 -5.00 9.30
N ARG A 46 -2.09 -6.18 9.72
CA ARG A 46 -1.33 -7.40 9.44
C ARG A 46 -1.23 -7.67 7.95
N GLN A 47 -2.27 -7.31 7.17
CA GLN A 47 -2.22 -7.46 5.73
C GLN A 47 -1.24 -6.45 5.12
N LEU A 48 -1.24 -5.25 5.66
CA LEU A 48 -0.31 -4.24 5.21
C LEU A 48 1.13 -4.68 5.44
N VAL A 49 1.42 -5.25 6.60
CA VAL A 49 2.76 -5.73 6.90
C VAL A 49 3.17 -6.82 5.93
N THR A 50 2.25 -7.74 5.63
CA THR A 50 2.53 -8.80 4.68
C THR A 50 2.88 -8.22 3.31
N LEU A 51 2.14 -7.22 2.86
CA LEU A 51 2.42 -6.60 1.57
C LEU A 51 3.76 -5.88 1.57
N CYS A 52 4.09 -5.18 2.65
CA CYS A 52 5.37 -4.49 2.73
C CYS A 52 6.52 -5.48 2.61
N ARG A 53 6.41 -6.62 3.25
CA ARG A 53 7.44 -7.64 3.15
C ARG A 53 7.48 -8.26 1.76
N PHE A 54 6.32 -8.52 1.19
CA PHE A 54 6.23 -9.15 -0.11
C PHE A 54 6.83 -8.25 -1.20
N TYR A 55 6.49 -6.96 -1.17
CA TYR A 55 7.00 -6.02 -2.17
C TYR A 55 8.33 -5.41 -1.78
N ASN A 56 8.80 -5.66 -0.55
CA ASN A 56 10.05 -5.10 -0.05
C ASN A 56 10.00 -3.57 -0.05
N VAL A 57 8.94 -3.02 0.49
CA VAL A 57 8.77 -1.58 0.64
C VAL A 57 8.43 -1.27 2.08
N SER A 58 8.61 -0.03 2.49
CA SER A 58 8.29 0.39 3.84
C SER A 58 6.80 0.65 3.98
N ALA A 59 6.32 0.56 5.21
CA ALA A 59 4.94 0.91 5.49
C ALA A 59 4.70 2.39 5.19
N ASP A 60 5.70 3.24 5.44
CA ASP A 60 5.57 4.65 5.13
C ASP A 60 5.24 4.91 3.67
N TYR A 61 5.84 4.11 2.78
CA TYR A 61 5.57 4.25 1.37
C TYR A 61 4.10 4.03 1.05
N LEU A 62 3.50 3.00 1.67
CA LEU A 62 2.10 2.67 1.41
C LEU A 62 1.12 3.47 2.24
N LEU A 63 1.55 3.99 3.38
CA LEU A 63 0.69 4.73 4.29
C LEU A 63 0.84 6.22 4.13
N GLU A 64 0.97 6.67 2.92
CA GLU A 64 1.09 8.09 2.65
C GLU A 64 -0.18 8.79 3.07
N THR A 65 -0.06 9.65 4.07
CA THR A 65 -1.22 10.39 4.56
C THR A 65 -1.46 11.61 3.68
N ALA A 66 -2.41 12.40 4.05
CA ALA A 66 -2.69 13.64 3.35
C ALA A 66 -1.41 14.48 3.26
N PRO A 67 -1.26 15.23 2.18
CA PRO A 67 -0.05 16.02 2.02
C PRO A 67 0.24 16.86 3.25
N ASN A 68 1.51 16.84 3.61
CA ASN A 68 1.96 17.61 4.75
C ASN A 68 2.95 18.63 4.24
N PRO A 69 2.64 19.92 4.33
CA PRO A 69 3.52 20.92 3.78
C PRO A 69 4.92 20.85 4.37
N HIS A 70 5.05 20.40 5.58
CA HIS A 70 6.35 20.30 6.18
C HIS A 70 7.14 19.11 5.69
N LYS A 71 6.46 18.14 5.09
CA LYS A 71 7.11 17.01 4.60
C LYS A 71 7.72 17.19 3.30
N LYS A 72 7.22 18.08 2.58
CA LYS A 72 7.73 18.34 1.31
C LYS A 72 9.03 18.84 1.38
N GLN A 73 9.32 18.89 2.11
CA GLN A 73 10.53 19.28 2.25
C GLN A 73 11.47 18.32 2.51
N LYS A 74 11.16 17.90 2.09
CA LYS A 74 11.80 17.35 2.51
C LYS A 74 12.57 16.89 2.60
N ARG A 75 12.75 16.94 2.29
CA ARG A 75 13.28 16.67 2.68
C ARG A 75 14.01 16.71 2.87
N GLY A 76 14.19 17.09 2.80
CA GLY A 76 14.49 17.37 3.26
C GLY A 76 15.12 17.31 3.64
N ALA A 77 15.22 17.59 3.66
CA ALA A 77 15.49 17.73 4.37
C ALA A 77 16.08 17.34 4.92
N ARG A 78 16.23 17.26 4.71
CA ARG A 78 16.57 17.05 5.35
C ARG A 78 17.23 16.95 5.78
N LEU A 79 17.36 17.36 5.48
CA LEU A 79 17.57 17.49 6.01
C LEU A 79 18.07 17.35 6.50
N LYS A 80 18.21 17.63 6.46
CA LYS A 80 18.34 17.59 6.94
C LYS A 80 18.51 17.28 7.21
#